data_e83e2c7e866bfecbcfac00d1fca872c3
#
_entry.id   e83e2c7e866bfecbcfac00d1fca872c3
#
_cell.length_a   1.000
_cell.length_b   1.000
_cell.length_c   1.000
_cell.angle_alpha   90.00
_cell.angle_beta   90.00
_cell.angle_gamma   90.00
#
_symmetry.space_group_name_H-M   'P 1'
#
loop_
_entity.id
_entity.type
_entity.pdbx_description
1 polymer ?
#
loop_
_entity_poly.entity_id
_entity_poly.type
_entity_poly.pdbx_seq_one_letter_code
_entity_poly.pdbx_strand_id
1 'polypeptide(L)'
;MGELAQSCLTPWTDPSPPRAPQSMEFPRQEYWRFKAFAKMNLGVFPLLLALIGGASSTYPDYYEYYDFPQALYGRSSPNCAPECNCPESYPSAMYCDELKLKSVPMVPPGIKYLYLRNNQIDHIDDKAFENVTDLQWLILDHNLLENSKIKGKVFSKLKQLKKLHINYNNLTESVGPLPKSLVDLQLTNNKISKLGSFDGLVNLTFIHLQHNQLKEDAVSAALKGLKSLEYLDLSFNQMTKLPSGLPVSLLTLYLDNNKISNIPDEYFKRFSALQYLRLSHNELADSGVPGNSFNVSSLLELDLSYNKLKSIPTVNENLENYYLEVNELEKFDVKSFCKILGPLSYSKIKHLRLDGNHITQTSLPPDMYECLRVANEITVN
;
A
#
# COMPACT_ATOMS: atom_id res chain seq x y z
N MET A 1 22.16 69.34 19.17
CA MET A 1 20.79 68.99 19.69
C MET A 1 20.03 68.27 18.62
N GLY A 2 19.73 67.04 18.92
CA GLY A 2 18.68 66.17 18.55
C GLY A 2 18.88 65.51 17.20
N GLU A 3 19.39 64.36 17.07
CA GLU A 3 18.88 63.01 17.38
C GLU A 3 17.68 62.57 16.54
N LEU A 4 17.95 61.49 15.79
CA LEU A 4 17.13 60.26 15.53
C LEU A 4 16.12 60.31 14.37
N ALA A 5 16.22 59.45 13.38
CA ALA A 5 15.83 58.07 13.42
C ALA A 5 16.25 57.34 12.15
N GLN A 6 17.09 56.33 12.31
CA GLN A 6 17.24 55.21 11.36
C GLN A 6 16.07 54.26 11.55
N SER A 7 15.27 54.02 10.53
CA SER A 7 14.31 52.91 10.50
C SER A 7 14.85 51.79 9.63
N CYS A 8 15.05 50.66 10.26
CA CYS A 8 15.49 49.38 9.69
C CYS A 8 14.55 48.87 8.60
N LEU A 9 15.11 48.61 7.44
CA LEU A 9 14.52 47.70 6.45
C LEU A 9 14.96 46.28 6.81
N THR A 10 14.04 45.48 7.29
CA THR A 10 14.22 44.01 7.40
C THR A 10 13.74 43.34 6.12
N PRO A 11 14.52 42.40 5.56
CA PRO A 11 14.06 41.64 4.40
C PRO A 11 12.96 40.65 4.82
N TRP A 12 11.95 40.56 4.02
CA TRP A 12 10.89 39.57 4.13
C TRP A 12 11.49 38.15 3.95
N THR A 13 11.49 37.38 5.02
CA THR A 13 11.74 35.94 4.97
C THR A 13 10.42 35.24 4.62
N ASP A 14 10.46 34.50 3.56
CA ASP A 14 9.41 33.58 3.10
C ASP A 14 8.97 32.66 4.25
N PRO A 15 7.66 32.53 4.56
CA PRO A 15 7.23 31.60 5.58
C PRO A 15 7.36 30.18 5.04
N SER A 16 8.23 29.40 5.67
CA SER A 16 8.30 27.96 5.51
C SER A 16 6.90 27.33 5.66
N PRO A 17 6.56 26.31 4.87
CA PRO A 17 5.27 25.63 4.97
C PRO A 17 5.10 25.05 6.38
N PRO A 18 3.86 25.01 6.92
CA PRO A 18 3.60 24.45 8.24
C PRO A 18 4.03 22.98 8.26
N ARG A 19 4.77 22.62 9.30
CA ARG A 19 5.12 21.22 9.59
C ARG A 19 3.84 20.42 9.67
N ALA A 20 3.84 19.25 9.02
CA ALA A 20 2.79 18.27 9.18
C ALA A 20 2.56 18.00 10.68
N PRO A 21 1.30 17.90 11.13
CA PRO A 21 1.02 17.55 12.50
C PRO A 21 1.57 16.16 12.79
N GLN A 22 2.27 16.03 13.91
CA GLN A 22 2.71 14.76 14.47
C GLN A 22 1.48 13.84 14.60
N SER A 23 1.65 12.59 14.24
CA SER A 23 0.68 11.51 14.34
C SER A 23 -0.15 11.62 15.63
N MET A 24 -1.42 11.98 15.52
CA MET A 24 -2.40 11.71 16.56
C MET A 24 -2.71 10.21 16.50
N GLU A 25 -2.23 9.47 17.48
CA GLU A 25 -2.72 8.13 17.80
C GLU A 25 -4.17 8.27 18.27
N PHE A 26 -5.12 7.88 17.43
CA PHE A 26 -6.49 7.66 17.86
C PHE A 26 -6.61 6.26 18.45
N PRO A 27 -7.16 6.12 19.66
CA PRO A 27 -7.35 4.79 20.25
C PRO A 27 -8.40 4.00 19.46
N ARG A 28 -8.04 2.78 19.06
CA ARG A 28 -8.87 1.81 18.30
C ARG A 28 -10.22 1.42 18.94
N GLN A 29 -10.56 1.90 20.11
CA GLN A 29 -11.78 1.50 20.84
C GLN A 29 -13.08 2.19 20.40
N GLU A 30 -13.07 3.26 19.62
CA GLU A 30 -14.31 3.94 19.22
C GLU A 30 -14.92 3.44 17.90
N TYR A 31 -14.19 2.68 17.09
CA TYR A 31 -14.68 2.24 15.77
C TYR A 31 -15.80 1.18 15.82
N TRP A 32 -15.95 0.45 16.94
CA TRP A 32 -16.98 -0.59 17.10
C TRP A 32 -18.34 -0.05 17.57
N ARG A 33 -18.44 1.18 18.06
CA ARG A 33 -19.70 1.74 18.57
C ARG A 33 -20.62 2.31 17.48
N PHE A 34 -20.15 2.60 16.27
CA PHE A 34 -20.98 3.15 15.20
C PHE A 34 -21.74 2.12 14.34
N LYS A 35 -21.44 0.82 14.44
CA LYS A 35 -22.20 -0.25 13.73
C LYS A 35 -23.49 -0.71 14.42
N ALA A 36 -23.79 -0.25 15.62
CA ALA A 36 -24.96 -0.70 16.39
C ALA A 36 -26.25 0.11 16.15
N PHE A 37 -26.23 1.20 15.41
CA PHE A 37 -27.41 2.09 15.26
C PHE A 37 -28.12 2.05 13.90
N ALA A 38 -27.72 1.21 12.96
CA ALA A 38 -28.36 1.09 11.65
C ALA A 38 -29.10 -0.25 11.47
N LYS A 39 -29.88 -0.68 12.47
CA LYS A 39 -30.84 -1.79 12.34
C LYS A 39 -32.16 -1.39 13.00
N MET A 40 -32.99 -0.66 12.27
CA MET A 40 -34.44 -0.73 12.44
C MET A 40 -35.16 -0.34 11.15
N ASN A 41 -36.02 -1.29 10.73
CA ASN A 41 -37.10 -1.20 9.76
C ASN A 41 -36.79 -1.27 8.26
N LEU A 42 -37.02 -2.44 7.65
CA LEU A 42 -38.15 -2.66 6.76
C LEU A 42 -38.24 -4.16 6.38
N GLY A 43 -39.45 -4.68 6.48
CA GLY A 43 -39.77 -6.10 6.46
C GLY A 43 -39.86 -6.74 5.09
N VAL A 44 -39.73 -8.07 5.15
CA VAL A 44 -40.38 -9.14 4.35
C VAL A 44 -40.12 -9.20 2.84
N PHE A 45 -39.30 -10.12 2.37
CA PHE A 45 -39.63 -11.28 1.55
C PHE A 45 -38.39 -12.15 1.24
N PRO A 46 -38.54 -13.45 0.93
CA PRO A 46 -37.67 -14.50 1.40
C PRO A 46 -36.76 -15.18 0.36
N LEU A 47 -35.79 -15.94 0.92
CA LEU A 47 -35.17 -17.18 0.43
C LEU A 47 -34.76 -17.29 -1.04
N LEU A 48 -33.50 -17.41 -1.26
CA LEU A 48 -32.65 -18.40 -1.92
C LEU A 48 -31.43 -17.71 -2.54
N LEU A 49 -30.28 -17.90 -1.90
CA LEU A 49 -28.95 -18.15 -2.45
C LEU A 49 -27.92 -17.93 -1.35
N ALA A 50 -27.95 -18.86 -0.40
CA ALA A 50 -26.78 -19.12 0.44
C ALA A 50 -25.95 -20.15 -0.33
N LEU A 51 -24.68 -19.82 -0.49
CA LEU A 51 -23.52 -20.66 -0.74
C LEU A 51 -22.65 -19.99 -1.80
N ILE A 52 -21.82 -19.09 -1.38
CA ILE A 52 -20.46 -18.72 -1.77
C ILE A 52 -20.20 -17.34 -1.11
N GLY A 53 -20.02 -17.34 0.19
CA GLY A 53 -19.66 -16.16 0.94
C GLY A 53 -18.29 -16.36 1.57
N GLY A 54 -17.24 -16.23 0.80
CA GLY A 54 -15.94 -15.92 1.35
C GLY A 54 -16.03 -14.53 1.97
N ALA A 55 -15.97 -14.42 3.30
CA ALA A 55 -15.82 -13.17 4.00
C ALA A 55 -14.45 -12.59 3.62
N SER A 56 -14.41 -11.76 2.59
CA SER A 56 -13.25 -10.93 2.31
C SER A 56 -13.08 -10.00 3.50
N SER A 57 -12.02 -10.16 4.25
CA SER A 57 -11.51 -9.17 5.17
C SER A 57 -11.15 -7.94 4.35
N THR A 58 -12.10 -7.04 4.17
CA THR A 58 -11.86 -5.73 3.58
C THR A 58 -11.12 -4.91 4.63
N TYR A 59 -9.79 -4.98 4.60
CA TYR A 59 -8.99 -3.91 5.16
C TYR A 59 -9.32 -2.64 4.39
N PRO A 60 -9.59 -1.52 5.05
CA PRO A 60 -9.76 -0.26 4.36
C PRO A 60 -8.45 0.03 3.62
N ASP A 61 -8.53 0.10 2.30
CA ASP A 61 -7.48 0.74 1.50
C ASP A 61 -7.19 2.08 2.15
N TYR A 62 -5.98 2.22 2.69
CA TYR A 62 -5.52 3.47 3.32
C TYR A 62 -5.19 4.47 2.19
N TYR A 63 -6.22 4.75 1.38
CA TYR A 63 -6.22 5.91 0.54
C TYR A 63 -6.75 7.05 1.40
N GLU A 64 -5.89 7.94 1.84
CA GLU A 64 -6.32 9.26 2.28
C GLU A 64 -7.10 9.91 1.11
N TYR A 65 -8.36 9.59 1.05
CA TYR A 65 -9.33 10.24 0.20
C TYR A 65 -9.55 11.62 0.81
N TYR A 66 -8.70 12.58 0.44
CA TYR A 66 -9.03 13.99 0.64
C TYR A 66 -10.13 14.31 -0.37
N ASP A 67 -11.35 13.95 0.00
CA ASP A 67 -12.56 14.43 -0.64
C ASP A 67 -12.70 15.91 -0.25
N PHE A 68 -12.03 16.78 -0.98
CA PHE A 68 -12.29 18.20 -0.86
C PHE A 68 -13.64 18.45 -1.51
N PRO A 69 -14.69 18.84 -0.75
CA PRO A 69 -15.99 19.10 -1.33
C PRO A 69 -15.88 20.15 -2.44
N GLN A 70 -16.40 19.88 -3.62
CA GLN A 70 -16.44 20.85 -4.75
C GLN A 70 -17.01 22.22 -4.34
N ALA A 71 -17.85 22.26 -3.31
CA ALA A 71 -18.43 23.49 -2.75
C ALA A 71 -17.40 24.46 -2.11
N LEU A 72 -16.18 24.03 -1.86
CA LEU A 72 -15.11 24.88 -1.30
C LEU A 72 -14.25 25.56 -2.38
N TYR A 73 -14.43 25.22 -3.65
CA TYR A 73 -13.68 25.85 -4.74
C TYR A 73 -14.28 27.24 -5.01
N GLY A 74 -13.52 28.27 -4.68
CA GLY A 74 -13.80 29.64 -5.06
C GLY A 74 -13.83 29.81 -6.59
N ARG A 75 -13.74 31.06 -7.05
CA ARG A 75 -13.70 31.39 -8.48
C ARG A 75 -12.59 30.59 -9.19
N SER A 76 -12.91 29.99 -10.33
CA SER A 76 -11.90 29.30 -11.17
C SER A 76 -11.06 30.29 -11.97
N SER A 77 -9.77 29.99 -12.10
CA SER A 77 -8.86 30.77 -12.93
C SER A 77 -9.35 30.84 -14.39
N PRO A 78 -9.29 32.02 -15.04
CA PRO A 78 -9.73 32.19 -16.43
C PRO A 78 -8.88 31.38 -17.45
N ASN A 79 -7.70 30.94 -17.07
CA ASN A 79 -6.83 30.11 -17.92
C ASN A 79 -7.05 28.61 -17.74
N CYS A 80 -7.98 28.19 -16.88
CA CYS A 80 -8.35 26.78 -16.71
C CYS A 80 -9.07 26.24 -17.94
N ALA A 81 -8.94 24.93 -18.21
CA ALA A 81 -9.79 24.28 -19.20
C ALA A 81 -11.26 24.43 -18.79
N PRO A 82 -12.16 24.74 -19.74
CA PRO A 82 -13.55 25.07 -19.43
C PRO A 82 -14.31 23.99 -18.64
N GLU A 83 -13.94 22.74 -18.84
CA GLU A 83 -14.56 21.58 -18.20
C GLU A 83 -14.09 21.39 -16.75
N CYS A 84 -12.90 21.92 -16.39
CA CYS A 84 -12.21 21.68 -15.14
C CYS A 84 -12.31 22.86 -14.18
N ASN A 85 -11.85 22.67 -12.95
CA ASN A 85 -11.77 23.71 -11.94
C ASN A 85 -10.30 23.91 -11.50
N CYS A 86 -9.82 25.15 -11.59
CA CYS A 86 -8.51 25.59 -11.10
C CYS A 86 -8.73 26.71 -10.08
N PRO A 87 -8.88 26.39 -8.79
CA PRO A 87 -9.23 27.39 -7.77
C PRO A 87 -8.21 28.50 -7.68
N GLU A 88 -8.64 29.76 -7.64
CA GLU A 88 -7.75 30.92 -7.46
C GLU A 88 -6.97 30.84 -6.12
N SER A 89 -7.57 30.23 -5.10
CA SER A 89 -6.93 29.98 -3.80
C SER A 89 -5.83 28.89 -3.86
N TYR A 90 -5.84 28.04 -4.90
CA TYR A 90 -4.84 26.99 -5.09
C TYR A 90 -4.47 26.82 -6.56
N PRO A 91 -3.85 27.83 -7.16
CA PRO A 91 -3.69 27.98 -8.62
C PRO A 91 -2.78 26.93 -9.27
N SER A 92 -2.08 26.14 -8.48
CA SER A 92 -1.25 25.02 -8.99
C SER A 92 -1.98 23.70 -9.11
N ALA A 93 -3.26 23.62 -8.75
CA ALA A 93 -4.09 22.42 -8.89
C ALA A 93 -5.16 22.59 -9.97
N MET A 94 -5.42 21.50 -10.68
CA MET A 94 -6.46 21.40 -11.69
C MET A 94 -7.29 20.14 -11.42
N TYR A 95 -8.57 20.34 -11.14
CA TYR A 95 -9.53 19.30 -10.81
C TYR A 95 -10.45 19.04 -11.97
N CYS A 96 -10.37 17.83 -12.52
CA CYS A 96 -11.16 17.37 -13.67
C CYS A 96 -11.84 16.03 -13.40
N ASP A 97 -12.13 15.74 -12.13
CA ASP A 97 -12.73 14.46 -11.73
C ASP A 97 -14.22 14.41 -12.12
N GLU A 98 -14.72 13.21 -12.51
CA GLU A 98 -16.16 12.91 -12.75
C GLU A 98 -16.83 13.70 -13.90
N LEU A 99 -16.07 14.18 -14.86
CA LEU A 99 -16.55 15.03 -15.96
C LEU A 99 -16.86 14.28 -17.25
N LYS A 100 -16.78 12.94 -17.25
CA LYS A 100 -16.95 12.08 -18.43
C LYS A 100 -16.01 12.44 -19.59
N LEU A 101 -14.84 12.96 -19.28
CA LEU A 101 -13.80 13.30 -20.25
C LEU A 101 -13.34 12.06 -21.01
N LYS A 102 -13.16 12.18 -22.33
CA LYS A 102 -12.65 11.10 -23.19
C LYS A 102 -11.15 11.22 -23.48
N SER A 103 -10.57 12.39 -23.23
CA SER A 103 -9.15 12.67 -23.40
C SER A 103 -8.66 13.63 -22.31
N VAL A 104 -7.35 13.73 -22.16
CA VAL A 104 -6.73 14.71 -21.25
C VAL A 104 -7.04 16.11 -21.78
N PRO A 105 -7.64 17.01 -20.98
CA PRO A 105 -7.90 18.38 -21.41
C PRO A 105 -6.62 19.20 -21.51
N MET A 106 -6.71 20.41 -22.06
CA MET A 106 -5.59 21.33 -22.09
C MET A 106 -5.17 21.71 -20.66
N VAL A 107 -3.93 21.43 -20.32
CA VAL A 107 -3.36 21.73 -18.99
C VAL A 107 -2.59 23.04 -19.06
N PRO A 108 -2.97 24.08 -18.31
CA PRO A 108 -2.25 25.35 -18.28
C PRO A 108 -0.83 25.22 -17.70
N PRO A 109 0.10 26.11 -18.08
CA PRO A 109 1.41 26.21 -17.43
C PRO A 109 1.26 26.48 -15.92
N GLY A 110 2.20 25.94 -15.11
CA GLY A 110 2.22 26.15 -13.65
C GLY A 110 1.35 25.16 -12.85
N ILE A 111 0.59 24.30 -13.52
CA ILE A 111 -0.14 23.22 -12.84
C ILE A 111 0.86 22.18 -12.33
N LYS A 112 0.80 21.91 -11.01
CA LYS A 112 1.60 20.90 -10.31
C LYS A 112 0.80 19.64 -9.97
N TYR A 113 -0.51 19.77 -9.81
CA TYR A 113 -1.41 18.71 -9.35
C TYR A 113 -2.59 18.60 -10.31
N LEU A 114 -2.67 17.49 -11.05
CA LEU A 114 -3.72 17.23 -12.03
C LEU A 114 -4.51 15.99 -11.62
N TYR A 115 -5.80 16.20 -11.37
CA TYR A 115 -6.74 15.16 -10.99
C TYR A 115 -7.72 14.91 -12.15
N LEU A 116 -7.77 13.67 -12.65
CA LEU A 116 -8.56 13.21 -13.79
C LEU A 116 -9.35 11.93 -13.46
N ARG A 117 -9.68 11.72 -12.18
CA ARG A 117 -10.35 10.50 -11.71
C ARG A 117 -11.78 10.37 -12.23
N ASN A 118 -12.26 9.11 -12.32
CA ASN A 118 -13.65 8.80 -12.65
C ASN A 118 -14.11 9.45 -13.98
N ASN A 119 -13.29 9.31 -15.03
CA ASN A 119 -13.60 9.78 -16.36
C ASN A 119 -13.70 8.61 -17.38
N GLN A 120 -13.76 8.91 -18.65
CA GLN A 120 -13.80 7.95 -19.75
C GLN A 120 -12.58 8.06 -20.65
N ILE A 121 -11.42 8.48 -20.08
CA ILE A 121 -10.18 8.68 -20.82
C ILE A 121 -9.63 7.30 -21.23
N ASP A 122 -9.58 7.06 -22.54
CA ASP A 122 -9.12 5.79 -23.08
C ASP A 122 -7.75 5.90 -23.77
N HIS A 123 -7.26 7.11 -24.02
CA HIS A 123 -5.99 7.36 -24.69
C HIS A 123 -5.25 8.57 -24.10
N ILE A 124 -3.94 8.61 -24.30
CA ILE A 124 -3.08 9.76 -24.02
C ILE A 124 -2.22 10.01 -25.25
N ASP A 125 -2.39 11.15 -25.88
CA ASP A 125 -1.60 11.56 -27.04
C ASP A 125 -0.20 12.03 -26.59
N ASP A 126 0.78 11.92 -27.48
CA ASP A 126 2.17 12.30 -27.22
C ASP A 126 2.37 13.81 -26.95
N LYS A 127 1.38 14.64 -27.30
CA LYS A 127 1.35 16.08 -27.02
C LYS A 127 0.53 16.47 -25.80
N ALA A 128 -0.14 15.53 -25.13
CA ALA A 128 -1.04 15.82 -24.00
C ALA A 128 -0.37 16.64 -22.88
N PHE A 129 0.94 16.45 -22.69
CA PHE A 129 1.73 17.12 -21.65
C PHE A 129 2.91 17.91 -22.22
N GLU A 130 2.86 18.37 -23.48
CA GLU A 130 4.01 19.00 -24.15
C GLU A 130 4.51 20.26 -23.43
N ASN A 131 3.60 21.06 -22.87
CA ASN A 131 3.91 22.32 -22.19
C ASN A 131 3.75 22.24 -20.65
N VAL A 132 3.62 21.02 -20.09
CA VAL A 132 3.35 20.80 -18.66
C VAL A 132 4.65 20.39 -17.97
N THR A 133 5.53 21.37 -17.69
CA THR A 133 6.87 21.10 -17.13
C THR A 133 6.89 20.92 -15.62
N ASP A 134 5.91 21.51 -14.93
CA ASP A 134 5.91 21.62 -13.46
C ASP A 134 5.10 20.53 -12.77
N LEU A 135 4.45 19.63 -13.54
CA LEU A 135 3.57 18.62 -13.01
C LEU A 135 4.30 17.66 -12.05
N GLN A 136 3.79 17.58 -10.83
CA GLN A 136 4.30 16.72 -9.78
C GLN A 136 3.39 15.52 -9.51
N TRP A 137 2.08 15.70 -9.59
CA TRP A 137 1.10 14.64 -9.38
C TRP A 137 0.18 14.53 -10.59
N LEU A 138 0.03 13.30 -11.09
CA LEU A 138 -0.90 12.96 -12.16
C LEU A 138 -1.75 11.77 -11.71
N ILE A 139 -3.04 12.02 -11.50
CA ILE A 139 -3.99 11.02 -10.99
C ILE A 139 -5.01 10.73 -12.09
N LEU A 140 -4.95 9.50 -12.61
CA LEU A 140 -5.75 9.00 -13.73
C LEU A 140 -6.62 7.78 -13.34
N ASP A 141 -6.92 7.64 -12.05
CA ASP A 141 -7.64 6.48 -11.52
C ASP A 141 -9.07 6.41 -12.09
N HIS A 142 -9.58 5.18 -12.24
CA HIS A 142 -10.92 4.92 -12.76
C HIS A 142 -11.17 5.57 -14.14
N ASN A 143 -10.38 5.16 -15.11
CA ASN A 143 -10.51 5.52 -16.53
C ASN A 143 -10.51 4.27 -17.42
N LEU A 144 -10.34 4.44 -18.71
CA LEU A 144 -10.40 3.36 -19.70
C LEU A 144 -9.06 3.18 -20.45
N LEU A 145 -7.94 3.57 -19.81
CA LEU A 145 -6.62 3.58 -20.46
C LEU A 145 -6.16 2.17 -20.83
N GLU A 146 -5.69 2.05 -22.08
CA GLU A 146 -5.04 0.86 -22.61
C GLU A 146 -3.62 1.19 -23.08
N ASN A 147 -2.67 0.27 -22.92
CA ASN A 147 -1.27 0.52 -23.33
C ASN A 147 -1.11 0.92 -24.79
N SER A 148 -1.87 0.29 -25.69
CA SER A 148 -1.84 0.57 -27.13
C SER A 148 -2.23 2.00 -27.50
N LYS A 149 -2.96 2.67 -26.62
CA LYS A 149 -3.50 4.02 -26.80
C LYS A 149 -2.74 5.10 -26.02
N ILE A 150 -1.72 4.72 -25.24
CA ILE A 150 -0.76 5.64 -24.62
C ILE A 150 0.40 5.84 -25.56
N LYS A 151 0.43 6.97 -26.25
CA LYS A 151 1.39 7.20 -27.34
C LYS A 151 2.70 7.83 -26.86
N GLY A 152 3.77 7.43 -27.50
CA GLY A 152 5.08 8.05 -27.31
C GLY A 152 5.68 7.85 -25.92
N LYS A 153 6.48 8.81 -25.48
CA LYS A 153 7.18 8.81 -24.20
C LYS A 153 6.57 9.85 -23.26
N VAL A 154 5.24 9.91 -23.19
CA VAL A 154 4.49 11.01 -22.54
C VAL A 154 4.92 11.22 -21.09
N PHE A 155 5.02 10.17 -20.29
CA PHE A 155 5.38 10.30 -18.89
C PHE A 155 6.84 10.71 -18.66
N SER A 156 7.77 10.26 -19.52
CA SER A 156 9.20 10.60 -19.36
C SER A 156 9.53 12.06 -19.65
N LYS A 157 8.60 12.79 -20.26
CA LYS A 157 8.72 14.24 -20.49
C LYS A 157 8.44 15.04 -19.20
N LEU A 158 7.68 14.47 -18.24
CA LEU A 158 7.27 15.11 -16.99
C LEU A 158 8.42 15.05 -15.96
N LYS A 159 9.43 15.90 -16.10
CA LYS A 159 10.68 15.83 -15.33
C LYS A 159 10.55 16.10 -13.83
N GLN A 160 9.41 16.68 -13.40
CA GLN A 160 9.09 16.97 -12.00
C GLN A 160 8.08 16.00 -11.40
N LEU A 161 7.60 15.01 -12.19
CA LEU A 161 6.55 14.08 -11.74
C LEU A 161 7.06 13.21 -10.58
N LYS A 162 6.36 13.28 -9.45
CA LYS A 162 6.63 12.52 -8.23
C LYS A 162 5.61 11.41 -8.00
N LYS A 163 4.34 11.65 -8.35
CA LYS A 163 3.26 10.68 -8.19
C LYS A 163 2.54 10.43 -9.51
N LEU A 164 2.40 9.15 -9.86
CA LEU A 164 1.66 8.69 -11.04
C LEU A 164 0.72 7.57 -10.61
N HIS A 165 -0.57 7.88 -10.57
CA HIS A 165 -1.61 6.91 -10.24
C HIS A 165 -2.46 6.62 -11.49
N ILE A 166 -2.54 5.35 -11.88
CA ILE A 166 -3.35 4.85 -13.00
C ILE A 166 -4.10 3.59 -12.53
N ASN A 167 -4.68 3.67 -11.35
CA ASN A 167 -5.45 2.57 -10.77
C ASN A 167 -6.79 2.40 -11.50
N TYR A 168 -7.34 1.17 -11.49
CA TYR A 168 -8.66 0.88 -12.07
C TYR A 168 -8.76 1.32 -13.55
N ASN A 169 -7.85 0.77 -14.37
CA ASN A 169 -7.81 0.97 -15.82
C ASN A 169 -7.74 -0.38 -16.56
N ASN A 170 -7.46 -0.38 -17.86
CA ASN A 170 -7.36 -1.58 -18.69
C ASN A 170 -5.92 -1.93 -19.11
N LEU A 171 -4.92 -1.53 -18.31
CA LEU A 171 -3.51 -1.79 -18.64
C LEU A 171 -3.18 -3.29 -18.58
N THR A 172 -2.46 -3.80 -19.57
CA THR A 172 -1.96 -5.18 -19.63
C THR A 172 -0.47 -5.30 -19.36
N GLU A 173 0.24 -4.17 -19.41
CA GLU A 173 1.65 -4.04 -19.04
C GLU A 173 1.88 -2.69 -18.34
N SER A 174 3.00 -2.55 -17.62
CA SER A 174 3.32 -1.28 -16.98
C SER A 174 3.52 -0.17 -18.01
N VAL A 175 3.23 1.05 -17.61
CA VAL A 175 3.47 2.23 -18.47
C VAL A 175 4.93 2.65 -18.42
N GLY A 176 5.43 3.23 -19.49
CA GLY A 176 6.81 3.72 -19.53
C GLY A 176 7.23 4.26 -20.91
N PRO A 177 8.44 4.84 -21.00
CA PRO A 177 9.40 5.10 -19.92
C PRO A 177 8.93 6.16 -18.92
N LEU A 178 9.35 5.98 -17.66
CA LEU A 178 9.00 6.86 -16.53
C LEU A 178 10.13 7.85 -16.22
N PRO A 179 9.83 9.02 -15.62
CA PRO A 179 10.85 9.99 -15.26
C PRO A 179 11.59 9.59 -13.97
N LYS A 180 12.86 9.95 -13.86
CA LYS A 180 13.70 9.65 -12.69
C LYS A 180 13.25 10.35 -11.40
N SER A 181 12.40 11.37 -11.52
CA SER A 181 11.82 12.10 -10.39
C SER A 181 10.71 11.33 -9.65
N LEU A 182 10.24 10.22 -10.26
CA LEU A 182 9.09 9.48 -9.71
C LEU A 182 9.43 8.86 -8.36
N VAL A 183 8.51 9.03 -7.40
CA VAL A 183 8.59 8.54 -6.02
C VAL A 183 7.51 7.51 -5.74
N ASP A 184 6.31 7.72 -6.27
CA ASP A 184 5.12 6.91 -6.01
C ASP A 184 4.47 6.49 -7.34
N LEU A 185 4.40 5.18 -7.58
CA LEU A 185 3.78 4.58 -8.75
C LEU A 185 2.64 3.64 -8.32
N GLN A 186 1.42 3.97 -8.73
CA GLN A 186 0.26 3.16 -8.46
C GLN A 186 -0.41 2.67 -9.74
N LEU A 187 -0.51 1.35 -9.89
CA LEU A 187 -1.09 0.66 -11.04
C LEU A 187 -2.07 -0.44 -10.59
N THR A 188 -2.69 -0.25 -9.45
CA THR A 188 -3.61 -1.18 -8.80
C THR A 188 -4.86 -1.44 -9.65
N ASN A 189 -5.45 -2.64 -9.55
CA ASN A 189 -6.70 -2.97 -10.26
C ASN A 189 -6.61 -2.73 -11.77
N ASN A 190 -5.62 -3.35 -12.39
CA ASN A 190 -5.44 -3.42 -13.83
C ASN A 190 -5.39 -4.90 -14.30
N LYS A 191 -4.89 -5.16 -15.49
CA LYS A 191 -4.71 -6.51 -16.05
C LYS A 191 -3.24 -6.79 -16.34
N ILE A 192 -2.33 -6.17 -15.56
CA ILE A 192 -0.90 -6.17 -15.83
C ILE A 192 -0.31 -7.55 -15.59
N SER A 193 0.27 -8.12 -16.64
CA SER A 193 1.01 -9.38 -16.61
C SER A 193 2.49 -9.21 -16.93
N LYS A 194 2.89 -8.04 -17.45
CA LYS A 194 4.27 -7.70 -17.82
C LYS A 194 4.66 -6.37 -17.22
N LEU A 195 5.89 -6.29 -16.72
CA LEU A 195 6.48 -5.05 -16.23
C LEU A 195 7.68 -4.69 -17.12
N GLY A 196 7.76 -3.44 -17.52
CA GLY A 196 8.98 -2.86 -18.07
C GLY A 196 10.06 -2.71 -16.99
N SER A 197 11.28 -2.43 -17.39
CA SER A 197 12.35 -2.17 -16.42
C SER A 197 12.13 -0.83 -15.70
N PHE A 198 12.26 -0.83 -14.39
CA PHE A 198 12.30 0.37 -13.56
C PHE A 198 13.72 0.80 -13.21
N ASP A 199 14.71 0.24 -13.94
CA ASP A 199 16.12 0.61 -13.75
C ASP A 199 16.35 2.12 -13.92
N GLY A 200 17.17 2.68 -13.04
CA GLY A 200 17.47 4.11 -13.03
C GLY A 200 16.40 5.01 -12.36
N LEU A 201 15.28 4.45 -11.85
CA LEU A 201 14.30 5.18 -11.05
C LEU A 201 14.76 5.27 -9.60
N VAL A 202 15.84 6.01 -9.36
CA VAL A 202 16.55 6.05 -8.07
C VAL A 202 15.76 6.64 -6.92
N ASN A 203 14.68 7.39 -7.21
CA ASN A 203 13.82 8.00 -6.21
C ASN A 203 12.53 7.21 -5.92
N LEU A 204 12.31 6.10 -6.64
CA LEU A 204 11.07 5.33 -6.51
C LEU A 204 11.05 4.60 -5.18
N THR A 205 10.12 5.01 -4.31
CA THR A 205 9.98 4.59 -2.93
C THR A 205 8.74 3.71 -2.72
N PHE A 206 7.64 4.01 -3.43
CA PHE A 206 6.37 3.33 -3.30
C PHE A 206 5.92 2.74 -4.64
N ILE A 207 5.61 1.43 -4.63
CA ILE A 207 5.02 0.72 -5.79
C ILE A 207 3.80 -0.06 -5.33
N HIS A 208 2.65 0.25 -5.94
CA HIS A 208 1.39 -0.45 -5.74
C HIS A 208 0.99 -1.20 -7.02
N LEU A 209 1.01 -2.53 -6.95
CA LEU A 209 0.72 -3.42 -8.08
C LEU A 209 -0.34 -4.49 -7.73
N GLN A 210 -1.04 -4.30 -6.61
CA GLN A 210 -2.07 -5.25 -6.18
C GLN A 210 -3.24 -5.32 -7.17
N HIS A 211 -3.95 -6.46 -7.17
CA HIS A 211 -5.04 -6.75 -8.10
C HIS A 211 -4.63 -6.64 -9.57
N ASN A 212 -3.62 -7.45 -9.96
CA ASN A 212 -3.13 -7.58 -11.32
C ASN A 212 -2.96 -9.06 -11.70
N GLN A 213 -2.21 -9.37 -12.74
CA GLN A 213 -1.97 -10.73 -13.24
C GLN A 213 -0.47 -11.08 -13.26
N LEU A 214 0.29 -10.51 -12.31
CA LEU A 214 1.75 -10.64 -12.26
C LEU A 214 2.18 -12.02 -11.78
N LYS A 215 3.26 -12.50 -12.40
CA LYS A 215 4.03 -13.65 -11.94
C LYS A 215 5.40 -13.19 -11.44
N GLU A 216 6.04 -14.04 -10.65
CA GLU A 216 7.32 -13.76 -9.99
C GLU A 216 8.44 -13.29 -10.92
N ASP A 217 8.53 -13.86 -12.13
CA ASP A 217 9.59 -13.51 -13.09
C ASP A 217 9.49 -12.08 -13.62
N ALA A 218 8.26 -11.61 -13.89
CA ALA A 218 8.01 -10.24 -14.33
C ALA A 218 8.43 -9.23 -13.26
N VAL A 219 8.09 -9.52 -11.99
CA VAL A 219 8.47 -8.67 -10.84
C VAL A 219 9.97 -8.68 -10.63
N SER A 220 10.59 -9.87 -10.66
CA SER A 220 12.04 -10.04 -10.46
C SER A 220 12.87 -9.24 -11.49
N ALA A 221 12.44 -9.26 -12.75
CA ALA A 221 13.13 -8.54 -13.81
C ALA A 221 12.98 -7.01 -13.70
N ALA A 222 11.77 -6.55 -13.35
CA ALA A 222 11.44 -5.13 -13.33
C ALA A 222 12.08 -4.36 -12.16
N LEU A 223 12.16 -4.98 -10.97
CA LEU A 223 12.58 -4.31 -9.74
C LEU A 223 14.09 -4.40 -9.48
N LYS A 224 14.81 -5.15 -10.33
CA LYS A 224 16.27 -5.29 -10.20
C LYS A 224 16.94 -3.91 -10.33
N GLY A 225 17.73 -3.55 -9.31
CA GLY A 225 18.49 -2.30 -9.31
C GLY A 225 17.84 -1.13 -8.60
N LEU A 226 16.58 -1.23 -8.17
CA LEU A 226 15.97 -0.23 -7.29
C LEU A 226 16.66 -0.28 -5.92
N LYS A 227 17.05 0.91 -5.41
CA LYS A 227 17.78 1.02 -4.13
C LYS A 227 17.01 1.76 -3.04
N SER A 228 15.97 2.50 -3.43
CA SER A 228 15.18 3.36 -2.53
C SER A 228 13.76 2.83 -2.31
N LEU A 229 13.42 1.64 -2.83
CA LEU A 229 12.09 1.09 -2.68
C LEU A 229 11.88 0.63 -1.24
N GLU A 230 10.89 1.22 -0.56
CA GLU A 230 10.52 0.94 0.82
C GLU A 230 9.19 0.21 0.94
N TYR A 231 8.27 0.47 0.02
CA TYR A 231 6.94 -0.12 0.01
C TYR A 231 6.66 -0.84 -1.30
N LEU A 232 6.25 -2.10 -1.21
CA LEU A 232 5.86 -2.91 -2.35
C LEU A 232 4.63 -3.74 -2.01
N ASP A 233 3.52 -3.47 -2.71
CA ASP A 233 2.31 -4.30 -2.62
C ASP A 233 2.10 -5.09 -3.93
N LEU A 234 2.15 -6.40 -3.80
CA LEU A 234 1.96 -7.39 -4.85
C LEU A 234 0.77 -8.31 -4.55
N SER A 235 -0.08 -7.93 -3.63
CA SER A 235 -1.25 -8.72 -3.22
C SER A 235 -2.22 -8.94 -4.39
N PHE A 236 -3.01 -10.00 -4.34
CA PHE A 236 -3.99 -10.32 -5.40
C PHE A 236 -3.37 -10.40 -6.80
N ASN A 237 -2.31 -11.23 -6.93
CA ASN A 237 -1.64 -11.52 -8.18
C ASN A 237 -1.59 -13.04 -8.45
N GLN A 238 -0.74 -13.51 -9.33
CA GLN A 238 -0.67 -14.91 -9.76
C GLN A 238 0.68 -15.56 -9.45
N MET A 239 1.37 -15.08 -8.40
CA MET A 239 2.69 -15.60 -8.03
C MET A 239 2.58 -16.97 -7.38
N THR A 240 3.43 -17.92 -7.80
CA THR A 240 3.56 -19.25 -7.20
C THR A 240 4.81 -19.36 -6.33
N LYS A 241 5.73 -18.42 -6.46
CA LYS A 241 7.00 -18.34 -5.73
C LYS A 241 7.28 -16.89 -5.36
N LEU A 242 8.19 -16.69 -4.42
CA LEU A 242 8.69 -15.35 -4.10
C LEU A 242 9.54 -14.78 -5.23
N PRO A 243 9.36 -13.51 -5.62
CA PRO A 243 10.18 -12.86 -6.63
C PRO A 243 11.64 -12.79 -6.21
N SER A 244 12.57 -13.18 -7.06
CA SER A 244 14.00 -13.01 -6.79
C SER A 244 14.41 -11.54 -6.93
N GLY A 245 15.53 -11.16 -6.29
CA GLY A 245 16.16 -9.84 -6.54
C GLY A 245 15.37 -8.62 -6.06
N LEU A 246 14.39 -8.79 -5.15
CA LEU A 246 13.72 -7.65 -4.51
C LEU A 246 14.73 -6.77 -3.77
N PRO A 247 14.53 -5.43 -3.74
CA PRO A 247 15.40 -4.48 -3.06
C PRO A 247 15.48 -4.76 -1.55
N VAL A 248 16.68 -4.71 -0.98
CA VAL A 248 16.90 -4.94 0.46
C VAL A 248 16.48 -3.73 1.32
N SER A 249 16.15 -2.61 0.69
CA SER A 249 15.62 -1.40 1.34
C SER A 249 14.17 -1.51 1.78
N LEU A 250 13.45 -2.58 1.38
CA LEU A 250 12.03 -2.76 1.72
C LEU A 250 11.79 -2.72 3.23
N LEU A 251 10.84 -1.87 3.61
CA LEU A 251 10.22 -1.80 4.94
C LEU A 251 8.91 -2.59 4.98
N THR A 252 8.16 -2.54 3.88
CA THR A 252 6.83 -3.16 3.73
C THR A 252 6.79 -4.01 2.47
N LEU A 253 6.37 -5.26 2.62
CA LEU A 253 6.17 -6.21 1.53
C LEU A 253 4.85 -6.96 1.73
N TYR A 254 3.89 -6.72 0.85
CA TYR A 254 2.60 -7.41 0.85
C TYR A 254 2.50 -8.36 -0.34
N LEU A 255 2.17 -9.60 -0.05
CA LEU A 255 2.07 -10.72 -0.99
C LEU A 255 0.78 -11.54 -0.78
N ASP A 256 -0.20 -10.94 -0.12
CA ASP A 256 -1.46 -11.61 0.19
C ASP A 256 -2.20 -12.07 -1.08
N ASN A 257 -3.05 -13.10 -0.95
CA ASN A 257 -3.89 -13.56 -2.06
C ASN A 257 -3.09 -13.87 -3.34
N ASN A 258 -2.06 -14.71 -3.18
CA ASN A 258 -1.29 -15.30 -4.28
C ASN A 258 -1.37 -16.84 -4.17
N LYS A 259 -0.46 -17.56 -4.81
CA LYS A 259 -0.37 -19.03 -4.79
C LYS A 259 1.01 -19.50 -4.33
N ILE A 260 1.63 -18.74 -3.42
CA ILE A 260 2.99 -19.00 -2.95
C ILE A 260 2.95 -20.20 -2.02
N SER A 261 3.71 -21.24 -2.35
CA SER A 261 3.77 -22.49 -1.59
C SER A 261 5.14 -22.76 -0.98
N ASN A 262 6.17 -22.04 -1.38
CA ASN A 262 7.55 -22.26 -0.95
C ASN A 262 8.29 -20.95 -0.70
N ILE A 263 9.03 -20.91 0.41
CA ILE A 263 9.96 -19.84 0.78
C ILE A 263 11.38 -20.40 0.65
N PRO A 264 12.22 -19.83 -0.22
CA PRO A 264 13.61 -20.24 -0.31
C PRO A 264 14.32 -20.02 1.04
N ASP A 265 15.27 -20.91 1.36
CA ASP A 265 16.02 -20.79 2.62
C ASP A 265 16.70 -19.42 2.72
N GLU A 266 16.67 -18.85 3.93
CA GLU A 266 17.24 -17.53 4.24
C GLU A 266 16.69 -16.35 3.41
N TYR A 267 15.60 -16.53 2.65
CA TYR A 267 15.09 -15.50 1.73
C TYR A 267 14.87 -14.15 2.42
N PHE A 268 14.21 -14.13 3.58
CA PHE A 268 13.91 -12.89 4.29
C PHE A 268 15.04 -12.34 5.14
N LYS A 269 16.09 -13.13 5.45
CA LYS A 269 17.24 -12.67 6.26
C LYS A 269 18.03 -11.52 5.63
N ARG A 270 17.98 -11.39 4.31
CA ARG A 270 18.65 -10.30 3.58
C ARG A 270 17.98 -8.94 3.75
N PHE A 271 16.72 -8.90 4.21
CA PHE A 271 15.97 -7.67 4.38
C PHE A 271 16.12 -7.14 5.81
N SER A 272 17.23 -6.48 6.09
CA SER A 272 17.54 -5.98 7.45
C SER A 272 16.63 -4.84 7.94
N ALA A 273 15.84 -4.25 7.06
CA ALA A 273 14.93 -3.15 7.36
C ALA A 273 13.44 -3.55 7.32
N LEU A 274 13.11 -4.79 6.91
CA LEU A 274 11.73 -5.23 6.71
C LEU A 274 10.97 -5.29 8.04
N GLN A 275 9.91 -4.51 8.14
CA GLN A 275 9.07 -4.37 9.33
C GLN A 275 7.69 -5.03 9.17
N TYR A 276 7.11 -4.96 7.98
CA TYR A 276 5.75 -5.42 7.70
C TYR A 276 5.78 -6.43 6.55
N LEU A 277 5.45 -7.69 6.87
CA LEU A 277 5.40 -8.78 5.90
C LEU A 277 4.03 -9.45 5.95
N ARG A 278 3.34 -9.50 4.82
CA ARG A 278 2.07 -10.22 4.68
C ARG A 278 2.14 -11.26 3.59
N LEU A 279 1.69 -12.45 3.91
CA LEU A 279 1.60 -13.64 3.06
C LEU A 279 0.27 -14.37 3.30
N SER A 280 -0.76 -13.65 3.74
CA SER A 280 -2.07 -14.25 3.99
C SER A 280 -2.70 -14.78 2.70
N HIS A 281 -3.64 -15.73 2.81
CA HIS A 281 -4.31 -16.31 1.65
C HIS A 281 -3.34 -16.79 0.56
N ASN A 282 -2.38 -17.65 0.97
CA ASN A 282 -1.43 -18.32 0.08
C ASN A 282 -1.52 -19.85 0.24
N GLU A 283 -0.53 -20.59 -0.24
CA GLU A 283 -0.50 -22.05 -0.18
C GLU A 283 0.66 -22.59 0.67
N LEU A 284 1.09 -21.82 1.67
CA LEU A 284 2.21 -22.16 2.54
C LEU A 284 1.84 -23.34 3.44
N ALA A 285 2.66 -24.40 3.40
CA ALA A 285 2.63 -25.52 4.30
C ALA A 285 4.01 -25.72 4.94
N ASP A 286 4.11 -26.51 6.01
CA ASP A 286 5.37 -26.73 6.75
C ASP A 286 6.50 -27.20 5.83
N SER A 287 6.22 -28.03 4.84
CA SER A 287 7.21 -28.51 3.87
C SER A 287 7.82 -27.41 2.99
N GLY A 288 7.10 -26.29 2.81
CA GLY A 288 7.52 -25.14 2.01
C GLY A 288 8.09 -23.98 2.83
N VAL A 289 8.13 -24.11 4.17
CA VAL A 289 8.57 -23.04 5.07
C VAL A 289 9.76 -23.54 5.90
N PRO A 290 11.02 -23.21 5.55
CA PRO A 290 12.17 -23.52 6.38
C PRO A 290 12.05 -22.95 7.79
N GLY A 291 12.51 -23.67 8.81
CA GLY A 291 12.21 -23.41 10.22
C GLY A 291 12.59 -22.01 10.76
N ASN A 292 13.53 -21.32 10.11
CA ASN A 292 13.96 -19.97 10.50
C ASN A 292 13.61 -18.89 9.46
N SER A 293 12.69 -19.15 8.54
CA SER A 293 12.34 -18.26 7.44
C SER A 293 11.91 -16.87 7.91
N PHE A 294 11.19 -16.79 9.03
CA PHE A 294 10.63 -15.56 9.57
C PHE A 294 11.37 -15.04 10.82
N ASN A 295 12.50 -15.65 11.19
CA ASN A 295 13.32 -15.15 12.30
C ASN A 295 14.16 -13.93 11.85
N VAL A 296 13.49 -12.85 11.55
CA VAL A 296 14.05 -11.58 11.06
C VAL A 296 13.89 -10.52 12.15
N SER A 297 15.01 -9.99 12.64
CA SER A 297 15.03 -9.12 13.83
C SER A 297 14.33 -7.76 13.65
N SER A 298 14.15 -7.33 12.42
CA SER A 298 13.47 -6.06 12.09
C SER A 298 11.95 -6.19 11.98
N LEU A 299 11.39 -7.43 11.85
CA LEU A 299 9.96 -7.62 11.71
C LEU A 299 9.21 -7.17 12.97
N LEU A 300 8.17 -6.39 12.72
CA LEU A 300 7.18 -5.94 13.71
C LEU A 300 5.81 -6.58 13.46
N GLU A 301 5.46 -6.85 12.21
CA GLU A 301 4.22 -7.50 11.83
C GLU A 301 4.48 -8.62 10.83
N LEU A 302 3.86 -9.78 11.09
CA LEU A 302 3.88 -10.94 10.21
C LEU A 302 2.45 -11.50 10.09
N ASP A 303 1.92 -11.54 8.86
CA ASP A 303 0.64 -12.13 8.57
C ASP A 303 0.83 -13.40 7.70
N LEU A 304 0.53 -14.55 8.29
CA LEU A 304 0.51 -15.87 7.65
C LEU A 304 -0.87 -16.51 7.71
N SER A 305 -1.92 -15.73 7.98
CA SER A 305 -3.29 -16.22 8.07
C SER A 305 -3.75 -16.86 6.76
N TYR A 306 -4.76 -17.73 6.83
CA TYR A 306 -5.34 -18.38 5.65
C TYR A 306 -4.31 -19.12 4.78
N ASN A 307 -3.49 -19.97 5.42
CA ASN A 307 -2.53 -20.85 4.77
C ASN A 307 -2.79 -22.33 5.19
N LYS A 308 -1.82 -23.21 5.04
CA LYS A 308 -1.93 -24.66 5.34
C LYS A 308 -0.86 -25.10 6.36
N LEU A 309 -0.47 -24.21 7.27
CA LEU A 309 0.55 -24.46 8.28
C LEU A 309 0.01 -25.38 9.38
N LYS A 310 0.77 -26.41 9.75
CA LYS A 310 0.46 -27.33 10.86
C LYS A 310 1.23 -27.03 12.11
N SER A 311 2.35 -26.32 11.98
CA SER A 311 3.17 -25.85 13.09
C SER A 311 3.38 -24.34 13.02
N ILE A 312 3.57 -23.71 14.18
CA ILE A 312 3.82 -22.27 14.28
C ILE A 312 5.27 -22.01 13.85
N PRO A 313 5.52 -21.24 12.77
CA PRO A 313 6.88 -20.90 12.36
C PRO A 313 7.62 -20.09 13.43
N THR A 314 8.93 -20.34 13.57
CA THR A 314 9.78 -19.59 14.51
C THR A 314 9.94 -18.15 14.07
N VAL A 315 9.72 -17.20 14.98
CA VAL A 315 9.87 -15.77 14.76
C VAL A 315 10.93 -15.16 15.69
N ASN A 316 11.31 -13.91 15.42
CA ASN A 316 12.18 -13.16 16.30
C ASN A 316 11.39 -12.58 17.48
N GLU A 317 12.05 -12.45 18.64
CA GLU A 317 11.46 -11.90 19.87
C GLU A 317 10.98 -10.44 19.74
N ASN A 318 11.41 -9.73 18.69
CA ASN A 318 10.99 -8.35 18.43
C ASN A 318 9.63 -8.22 17.75
N LEU A 319 9.05 -9.32 17.22
CA LEU A 319 7.76 -9.30 16.55
C LEU A 319 6.67 -8.83 17.50
N GLU A 320 5.82 -7.91 17.04
CA GLU A 320 4.72 -7.33 17.85
C GLU A 320 3.35 -7.87 17.47
N ASN A 321 3.10 -8.08 16.17
CA ASN A 321 1.82 -8.56 15.65
C ASN A 321 2.04 -9.82 14.82
N TYR A 322 1.38 -10.92 15.20
CA TYR A 322 1.51 -12.20 14.53
C TYR A 322 0.12 -12.79 14.24
N TYR A 323 -0.22 -12.90 12.97
CA TYR A 323 -1.50 -13.38 12.49
C TYR A 323 -1.33 -14.76 11.86
N LEU A 324 -2.00 -15.76 12.42
CA LEU A 324 -1.95 -17.17 12.04
C LEU A 324 -3.36 -17.79 11.96
N GLU A 325 -4.39 -16.95 12.00
CA GLU A 325 -5.77 -17.43 11.94
C GLU A 325 -6.04 -18.24 10.67
N VAL A 326 -6.94 -19.20 10.77
CA VAL A 326 -7.36 -20.10 9.67
C VAL A 326 -6.17 -20.78 8.98
N ASN A 327 -5.48 -21.60 9.75
CA ASN A 327 -4.46 -22.55 9.30
C ASN A 327 -4.83 -23.96 9.80
N GLU A 328 -3.91 -24.91 9.74
CA GLU A 328 -4.08 -26.28 10.24
C GLU A 328 -3.22 -26.53 11.50
N LEU A 329 -2.98 -25.52 12.32
CA LEU A 329 -2.07 -25.60 13.48
C LEU A 329 -2.62 -26.60 14.52
N GLU A 330 -1.81 -27.60 14.86
CA GLU A 330 -2.20 -28.68 15.78
C GLU A 330 -1.73 -28.43 17.21
N LYS A 331 -0.57 -27.74 17.39
CA LYS A 331 0.07 -27.56 18.70
C LYS A 331 0.61 -26.15 18.87
N PHE A 332 0.52 -25.67 20.11
CA PHE A 332 1.19 -24.44 20.53
C PHE A 332 2.60 -24.77 21.01
N ASP A 333 3.63 -24.28 20.30
CA ASP A 333 5.02 -24.44 20.70
C ASP A 333 5.61 -23.10 21.15
N VAL A 334 5.86 -22.96 22.46
CA VAL A 334 6.44 -21.75 23.05
C VAL A 334 7.82 -21.41 22.45
N LYS A 335 8.58 -22.42 21.99
CA LYS A 335 9.89 -22.22 21.37
C LYS A 335 9.83 -21.48 20.03
N SER A 336 8.64 -21.41 19.40
CA SER A 336 8.42 -20.60 18.19
C SER A 336 8.52 -19.11 18.48
N PHE A 337 8.32 -18.68 19.73
CA PHE A 337 8.31 -17.30 20.17
C PHE A 337 9.52 -16.95 21.06
N CYS A 338 9.91 -17.85 21.95
CA CYS A 338 10.98 -17.65 22.93
C CYS A 338 11.98 -18.81 22.89
N LYS A 339 13.22 -18.54 22.57
CA LYS A 339 14.30 -19.56 22.55
C LYS A 339 14.66 -20.01 23.95
N ILE A 340 14.62 -19.09 24.92
CA ILE A 340 14.96 -19.31 26.32
C ILE A 340 13.85 -18.70 27.15
N LEU A 341 13.32 -19.45 28.11
CA LEU A 341 12.37 -18.93 29.10
C LEU A 341 13.15 -18.35 30.28
N GLY A 342 12.80 -17.16 30.69
CA GLY A 342 13.41 -16.53 31.84
C GLY A 342 12.96 -15.09 32.07
N PRO A 343 13.28 -14.50 33.22
CA PRO A 343 12.75 -13.21 33.64
C PRO A 343 13.16 -12.04 32.70
N LEU A 344 14.23 -12.19 31.95
CA LEU A 344 14.73 -11.17 31.00
C LEU A 344 14.56 -11.54 29.52
N SER A 345 14.09 -12.76 29.22
CA SER A 345 13.89 -13.24 27.85
C SER A 345 12.42 -13.51 27.63
N TYR A 346 11.78 -12.71 26.79
CA TYR A 346 10.36 -12.80 26.45
C TYR A 346 10.11 -12.23 25.07
N SER A 347 9.04 -12.67 24.44
CA SER A 347 8.58 -12.14 23.14
C SER A 347 7.87 -10.80 23.30
N LYS A 348 8.07 -9.89 22.37
CA LYS A 348 7.41 -8.58 22.32
C LYS A 348 6.03 -8.64 21.67
N ILE A 349 5.50 -9.83 21.38
CA ILE A 349 4.18 -9.99 20.77
C ILE A 349 3.11 -9.33 21.64
N LYS A 350 2.37 -8.41 21.04
CA LYS A 350 1.22 -7.71 21.60
C LYS A 350 -0.10 -8.34 21.15
N HIS A 351 -0.16 -8.78 19.90
CA HIS A 351 -1.34 -9.37 19.28
C HIS A 351 -0.94 -10.69 18.61
N LEU A 352 -1.54 -11.79 19.07
CA LEU A 352 -1.38 -13.13 18.49
C LEU A 352 -2.74 -13.70 18.15
N ARG A 353 -2.98 -13.98 16.86
CA ARG A 353 -4.23 -14.56 16.38
C ARG A 353 -4.01 -16.00 15.92
N LEU A 354 -4.72 -16.93 16.56
CA LEU A 354 -4.65 -18.37 16.32
C LEU A 354 -6.05 -18.96 16.09
N ASP A 355 -7.10 -18.14 16.03
CA ASP A 355 -8.47 -18.60 15.82
C ASP A 355 -8.62 -19.29 14.44
N GLY A 356 -9.56 -20.22 14.32
CA GLY A 356 -9.73 -21.02 13.10
C GLY A 356 -8.67 -22.11 12.88
N ASN A 357 -7.96 -22.53 13.95
CA ASN A 357 -6.99 -23.63 13.95
C ASN A 357 -7.48 -24.81 14.83
N HIS A 358 -6.63 -25.84 15.02
CA HIS A 358 -6.93 -26.95 15.93
C HIS A 358 -6.43 -26.70 17.37
N ILE A 359 -5.90 -25.53 17.66
CA ILE A 359 -5.45 -25.10 18.98
C ILE A 359 -6.65 -24.57 19.76
N THR A 360 -6.85 -25.09 20.97
CA THR A 360 -7.92 -24.68 21.90
C THR A 360 -7.34 -24.05 23.17
N GLN A 361 -8.14 -23.29 23.91
CA GLN A 361 -7.72 -22.68 25.17
C GLN A 361 -7.13 -23.68 26.17
N THR A 362 -7.68 -24.92 26.20
CA THR A 362 -7.24 -25.99 27.10
C THR A 362 -5.93 -26.65 26.68
N SER A 363 -5.50 -26.47 25.43
CA SER A 363 -4.25 -27.01 24.89
C SER A 363 -3.05 -26.06 25.04
N LEU A 364 -3.28 -24.86 25.56
CA LEU A 364 -2.22 -23.85 25.76
C LEU A 364 -1.32 -24.25 26.95
N PRO A 365 0.02 -24.29 26.79
CA PRO A 365 0.94 -24.66 27.84
C PRO A 365 1.11 -23.51 28.86
N PRO A 366 1.31 -23.83 30.19
CA PRO A 366 1.45 -22.79 31.20
C PRO A 366 2.65 -21.84 31.00
N ASP A 367 3.73 -22.32 30.44
CA ASP A 367 4.95 -21.54 30.17
C ASP A 367 4.76 -20.48 29.05
N MET A 368 3.64 -20.55 28.32
CA MET A 368 3.24 -19.51 27.39
C MET A 368 3.16 -18.12 28.08
N TYR A 369 2.61 -18.07 29.30
CA TYR A 369 2.44 -16.81 30.03
C TYR A 369 3.75 -16.13 30.44
N GLU A 370 4.82 -16.90 30.61
CA GLU A 370 6.16 -16.33 30.84
C GLU A 370 6.76 -15.75 29.56
N CYS A 371 6.60 -16.46 28.45
CA CYS A 371 7.10 -16.06 27.15
C CYS A 371 6.33 -14.85 26.57
N LEU A 372 5.01 -14.90 26.56
CA LEU A 372 4.10 -13.90 25.96
C LEU A 372 3.53 -12.92 26.99
N ARG A 373 4.27 -12.60 28.03
CA ARG A 373 3.81 -11.81 29.20
C ARG A 373 3.40 -10.37 28.89
N VAL A 374 3.78 -9.84 27.72
CA VAL A 374 3.38 -8.49 27.25
C VAL A 374 2.26 -8.51 26.23
N ALA A 375 1.72 -9.70 25.93
CA ALA A 375 0.61 -9.82 24.99
C ALA A 375 -0.65 -9.17 25.56
N ASN A 376 -1.25 -8.30 24.76
CA ASN A 376 -2.53 -7.67 25.06
C ASN A 376 -3.69 -8.58 24.65
N GLU A 377 -3.50 -9.36 23.60
CA GLU A 377 -4.52 -10.20 22.98
C GLU A 377 -3.92 -11.47 22.42
N ILE A 378 -4.45 -12.62 22.83
CA ILE A 378 -4.18 -13.93 22.26
C ILE A 378 -5.54 -14.56 21.98
N THR A 379 -5.86 -14.74 20.69
CA THR A 379 -7.12 -15.38 20.28
C THR A 379 -6.87 -16.83 19.88
N VAL A 380 -7.68 -17.75 20.40
CA VAL A 380 -7.74 -19.18 20.04
C VAL A 380 -9.21 -19.62 19.90
N ASN A 381 -9.47 -20.84 19.40
CA ASN A 381 -10.81 -21.41 19.35
C ASN A 381 -11.36 -21.74 20.72
#